data_42dc7088517c1a8efe781bbcef7c3988
#
_entry.id   42dc7088517c1a8efe781bbcef7c3988
#
_cell.length_a   1.000
_cell.length_b   1.000
_cell.length_c   1.000
_cell.angle_alpha   90.00
_cell.angle_beta   90.00
_cell.angle_gamma   90.00
#
_symmetry.space_group_name_H-M   'P 1'
#
loop_
_entity.id
_entity.type
_entity.pdbx_description
1 polymer ?
#
loop_
_entity_poly.entity_id
_entity_poly.type
_entity_poly.pdbx_seq_one_letter_code
_entity_poly.pdbx_strand_id
1 'polypeptide(L)'
;MLNTAGASALGLMLHRLGQQEGIEVINIVRQAEQVTQLKQQGMRTVLNSSSATFAEELSDLCHGQKIRLAFDAIAGETPQRLLAAMPDHSRVTVYGNLAQKDVALNPGGLIFQDKSVDGFWLTRWVGQKNFLQSLLMWRRAQTLLLSALKTEVRARYPLAQAPQAVAEYEAAMSGGKVLLVMGE
;
A
#
# COMPACT_ATOMS: atom_id res chain seq x y z
N MET A 1 1.72 11.43 1.83
CA MET A 1 1.28 10.29 2.67
C MET A 1 2.23 9.11 2.52
N LEU A 2 2.32 8.23 3.54
CA LEU A 2 3.10 6.98 3.45
C LEU A 2 2.24 5.84 2.91
N ASN A 3 2.88 4.90 2.20
CA ASN A 3 2.26 3.70 1.67
C ASN A 3 3.22 2.52 1.82
N THR A 4 2.89 1.53 2.64
CA THR A 4 3.68 0.31 2.75
C THR A 4 3.37 -0.67 1.63
N ALA A 5 4.22 -1.68 1.44
CA ALA A 5 4.13 -2.60 0.30
C ALA A 5 4.04 -1.87 -1.06
N GLY A 6 4.82 -0.78 -1.22
CA GLY A 6 4.75 0.14 -2.36
C GLY A 6 4.93 -0.50 -3.74
N ALA A 7 5.65 -1.63 -3.83
CA ALA A 7 5.83 -2.39 -5.06
C ALA A 7 4.67 -3.36 -5.39
N SER A 8 3.66 -3.48 -4.51
CA SER A 8 2.48 -4.29 -4.79
C SER A 8 1.57 -3.64 -5.83
N ALA A 9 0.69 -4.42 -6.46
CA ALA A 9 -0.26 -3.88 -7.43
C ALA A 9 -1.11 -2.74 -6.85
N LEU A 10 -1.59 -2.88 -5.60
CA LEU A 10 -2.35 -1.83 -4.93
C LEU A 10 -1.46 -0.63 -4.55
N GLY A 11 -0.21 -0.89 -4.14
CA GLY A 11 0.76 0.18 -3.87
C GLY A 11 1.02 1.06 -5.08
N LEU A 12 1.21 0.45 -6.25
CA LEU A 12 1.35 1.17 -7.52
C LEU A 12 0.09 1.94 -7.92
N MET A 13 -1.10 1.38 -7.66
CA MET A 13 -2.37 2.06 -7.90
C MET A 13 -2.53 3.30 -7.00
N LEU A 14 -2.20 3.17 -5.70
CA LEU A 14 -2.23 4.29 -4.75
C LEU A 14 -1.26 5.40 -5.17
N HIS A 15 -0.06 5.04 -5.62
CA HIS A 15 0.90 6.02 -6.13
C HIS A 15 0.35 6.78 -7.34
N ARG A 16 -0.16 6.06 -8.37
CA ARG A 16 -0.72 6.68 -9.57
C ARG A 16 -1.95 7.55 -9.27
N LEU A 17 -2.81 7.08 -8.35
CA LEU A 17 -3.96 7.87 -7.90
C LEU A 17 -3.50 9.14 -7.17
N GLY A 18 -2.49 9.03 -6.30
CA GLY A 18 -1.89 10.17 -5.63
C GLY A 18 -1.37 11.21 -6.62
N GLN A 19 -0.67 10.77 -7.67
CA GLN A 19 -0.20 11.67 -8.74
C GLN A 19 -1.35 12.42 -9.44
N GLN A 20 -2.47 11.74 -9.73
CA GLN A 20 -3.65 12.36 -10.34
C GLN A 20 -4.32 13.38 -9.42
N GLU A 21 -4.34 13.12 -8.11
CA GLU A 21 -4.98 13.97 -7.11
C GLU A 21 -4.00 15.02 -6.52
N GLY A 22 -2.77 15.11 -7.02
CA GLY A 22 -1.75 16.03 -6.50
C GLY A 22 -1.23 15.68 -5.10
N ILE A 23 -1.36 14.42 -4.68
CA ILE A 23 -0.91 13.93 -3.37
C ILE A 23 0.42 13.20 -3.53
N GLU A 24 1.46 13.65 -2.85
CA GLU A 24 2.72 12.91 -2.80
C GLU A 24 2.56 11.62 -1.99
N VAL A 25 2.87 10.49 -2.63
CA VAL A 25 2.86 9.15 -2.02
C VAL A 25 4.29 8.67 -1.88
N ILE A 26 4.75 8.55 -0.63
CA ILE A 26 6.06 7.99 -0.29
C ILE A 26 5.89 6.48 -0.13
N ASN A 27 6.53 5.73 -1.03
CA ASN A 27 6.41 4.28 -1.04
C ASN A 27 7.49 3.64 -0.17
N ILE A 28 7.09 2.70 0.68
CA ILE A 28 7.98 1.93 1.54
C ILE A 28 7.99 0.49 1.02
N VAL A 29 9.19 -0.02 0.76
CA VAL A 29 9.44 -1.38 0.28
C VAL A 29 10.50 -2.07 1.15
N ARG A 30 10.66 -3.39 1.00
CA ARG A 30 11.58 -4.17 1.85
C ARG A 30 12.93 -4.45 1.19
N GLN A 31 12.99 -4.49 -0.13
CA GLN A 31 14.18 -4.91 -0.88
C GLN A 31 14.80 -3.74 -1.64
N ALA A 32 16.13 -3.69 -1.71
CA ALA A 32 16.85 -2.63 -2.42
C ALA A 32 16.54 -2.62 -3.93
N GLU A 33 16.32 -3.79 -4.52
CA GLU A 33 15.93 -3.94 -5.92
C GLU A 33 14.59 -3.27 -6.21
N GLN A 34 13.64 -3.39 -5.28
CA GLN A 34 12.33 -2.72 -5.39
C GLN A 34 12.46 -1.20 -5.34
N VAL A 35 13.39 -0.67 -4.52
CA VAL A 35 13.67 0.78 -4.50
C VAL A 35 14.16 1.25 -5.87
N THR A 36 15.12 0.53 -6.45
CA THR A 36 15.66 0.85 -7.78
C THR A 36 14.58 0.80 -8.84
N GLN A 37 13.78 -0.27 -8.85
CA GLN A 37 12.68 -0.47 -9.80
C GLN A 37 11.64 0.65 -9.73
N LEU A 38 11.20 1.03 -8.52
CA LEU A 38 10.20 2.07 -8.35
C LEU A 38 10.74 3.46 -8.73
N LYS A 39 12.02 3.74 -8.43
CA LYS A 39 12.68 4.98 -8.88
C LYS A 39 12.77 5.06 -10.42
N GLN A 40 13.07 3.95 -11.10
CA GLN A 40 13.06 3.88 -12.56
C GLN A 40 11.66 4.11 -13.17
N GLN A 41 10.60 3.78 -12.42
CA GLN A 41 9.21 4.08 -12.78
C GLN A 41 8.80 5.54 -12.47
N GLY A 42 9.74 6.39 -12.08
CA GLY A 42 9.50 7.82 -11.84
C GLY A 42 9.04 8.17 -10.41
N MET A 43 9.09 7.24 -9.47
CA MET A 43 8.77 7.54 -8.07
C MET A 43 9.92 8.29 -7.41
N ARG A 44 9.64 9.51 -6.94
CA ARG A 44 10.67 10.39 -6.38
C ARG A 44 11.22 9.88 -5.06
N THR A 45 10.31 9.51 -4.14
CA THR A 45 10.66 9.10 -2.79
C THR A 45 10.24 7.67 -2.53
N VAL A 46 11.22 6.80 -2.34
CA VAL A 46 11.04 5.38 -2.02
C VAL A 46 12.01 5.02 -0.90
N LEU A 47 11.49 4.47 0.21
CA LEU A 47 12.26 4.07 1.37
C LEU A 47 12.40 2.55 1.44
N ASN A 48 13.57 2.07 1.90
CA ASN A 48 13.81 0.67 2.18
C ASN A 48 13.62 0.38 3.68
N SER A 49 12.56 -0.33 4.06
CA SER A 49 12.28 -0.66 5.47
C SER A 49 13.30 -1.59 6.12
N SER A 50 14.18 -2.23 5.33
CA SER A 50 15.28 -3.08 5.82
C SER A 50 16.61 -2.33 5.93
N SER A 51 16.68 -1.05 5.53
CA SER A 51 17.88 -0.23 5.71
C SER A 51 18.13 0.07 7.18
N ALA A 52 19.40 0.13 7.58
CA ALA A 52 19.78 0.57 8.92
C ALA A 52 19.40 2.04 9.19
N THR A 53 19.34 2.86 8.15
CA THR A 53 18.99 4.29 8.21
C THR A 53 17.49 4.56 8.06
N PHE A 54 16.67 3.52 7.89
CA PHE A 54 15.24 3.67 7.61
C PHE A 54 14.49 4.52 8.63
N ALA A 55 14.75 4.33 9.92
CA ALA A 55 14.03 5.05 10.97
C ALA A 55 14.34 6.55 10.93
N GLU A 56 15.59 6.91 10.70
CA GLU A 56 16.05 8.29 10.58
C GLU A 56 15.49 8.95 9.32
N GLU A 57 15.68 8.34 8.15
CA GLU A 57 15.15 8.81 6.86
C GLU A 57 13.62 9.01 6.91
N LEU A 58 12.90 8.08 7.54
CA LEU A 58 11.45 8.17 7.67
C LEU A 58 11.05 9.34 8.59
N SER A 59 11.76 9.51 9.71
CA SER A 59 11.50 10.58 10.68
C SER A 59 11.73 11.95 10.03
N ASP A 60 12.85 12.15 9.37
CA ASP A 60 13.20 13.40 8.70
C ASP A 60 12.17 13.78 7.63
N LEU A 61 11.76 12.82 6.81
CA LEU A 61 10.70 13.01 5.82
C LEU A 61 9.36 13.37 6.46
N CYS A 62 8.96 12.63 7.49
CA CYS A 62 7.67 12.84 8.14
C CYS A 62 7.57 14.21 8.82
N HIS A 63 8.63 14.66 9.48
CA HIS A 63 8.66 15.97 10.13
C HIS A 63 8.85 17.11 9.12
N GLY A 64 9.74 16.94 8.15
CA GLY A 64 9.99 17.94 7.11
C GLY A 64 8.76 18.24 6.24
N GLN A 65 8.00 17.21 5.87
CA GLN A 65 6.80 17.34 5.05
C GLN A 65 5.49 17.31 5.85
N LYS A 66 5.54 17.22 7.17
CA LYS A 66 4.36 17.12 8.07
C LYS A 66 3.41 15.99 7.69
N ILE A 67 3.96 14.81 7.39
CA ILE A 67 3.19 13.66 6.95
C ILE A 67 2.44 13.04 8.14
N ARG A 68 1.11 13.03 8.09
CA ARG A 68 0.24 12.53 9.16
C ARG A 68 -0.65 11.37 8.76
N LEU A 69 -0.54 10.87 7.52
CA LEU A 69 -1.36 9.76 7.04
C LEU A 69 -0.48 8.66 6.45
N ALA A 70 -0.73 7.43 6.90
CA ALA A 70 -0.11 6.24 6.35
C ALA A 70 -1.16 5.16 6.05
N PHE A 71 -0.97 4.47 4.91
CA PHE A 71 -1.70 3.26 4.57
C PHE A 71 -0.76 2.05 4.70
N ASP A 72 -1.19 1.07 5.49
CA ASP A 72 -0.38 -0.09 5.82
C ASP A 72 -1.03 -1.41 5.39
N ALA A 73 -0.32 -2.18 4.56
CA ALA A 73 -0.70 -3.53 4.13
C ALA A 73 -0.01 -4.63 4.94
N ILE A 74 0.96 -4.29 5.78
CA ILE A 74 1.88 -5.25 6.39
C ILE A 74 1.41 -5.70 7.76
N ALA A 75 0.92 -4.78 8.59
CA ALA A 75 0.60 -5.01 10.00
C ALA A 75 1.85 -5.36 10.86
N GLY A 76 1.69 -6.13 11.94
CA GLY A 76 2.78 -6.46 12.85
C GLY A 76 3.40 -5.22 13.50
N GLU A 77 4.71 -5.07 13.41
CA GLU A 77 5.46 -3.94 13.98
C GLU A 77 5.41 -2.67 13.11
N THR A 78 4.94 -2.78 11.87
CA THR A 78 4.98 -1.67 10.90
C THR A 78 4.20 -0.45 11.36
N PRO A 79 2.95 -0.55 11.84
CA PRO A 79 2.19 0.61 12.32
C PRO A 79 2.91 1.38 13.43
N GLN A 80 3.54 0.67 14.37
CA GLN A 80 4.32 1.30 15.44
C GLN A 80 5.55 2.04 14.91
N ARG A 81 6.29 1.43 13.98
CA ARG A 81 7.46 2.05 13.36
C ARG A 81 7.08 3.32 12.59
N LEU A 82 5.96 3.30 11.89
CA LEU A 82 5.43 4.47 11.18
C LEU A 82 5.03 5.56 12.16
N LEU A 83 4.21 5.24 13.17
CA LEU A 83 3.77 6.22 14.17
C LEU A 83 4.93 6.83 14.95
N ALA A 84 5.98 6.05 15.25
CA ALA A 84 7.15 6.56 15.98
C ALA A 84 7.86 7.68 15.19
N ALA A 85 7.90 7.57 13.87
CA ALA A 85 8.54 8.55 12.98
C ALA A 85 7.63 9.72 12.56
N MET A 86 6.31 9.54 12.64
CA MET A 86 5.34 10.55 12.24
C MET A 86 5.09 11.59 13.35
N PRO A 87 4.76 12.86 13.00
CA PRO A 87 4.44 13.89 13.98
C PRO A 87 3.13 13.58 14.76
N ASP A 88 2.83 14.40 15.76
CA ASP A 88 1.56 14.32 16.49
C ASP A 88 0.34 14.44 15.58
N HIS A 89 -0.81 13.93 16.02
CA HIS A 89 -2.06 13.87 15.27
C HIS A 89 -1.98 13.02 13.99
N SER A 90 -1.15 11.98 14.00
CA SER A 90 -0.96 11.09 12.86
C SER A 90 -1.85 9.86 12.93
N ARG A 91 -2.17 9.33 11.75
CA ARG A 91 -3.01 8.13 11.59
C ARG A 91 -2.35 7.12 10.68
N VAL A 92 -2.38 5.86 11.11
CA VAL A 92 -2.05 4.71 10.27
C VAL A 92 -3.31 3.89 10.04
N THR A 93 -3.72 3.74 8.79
CA THR A 93 -4.85 2.89 8.39
C THR A 93 -4.35 1.56 7.87
N VAL A 94 -4.62 0.49 8.62
CA VAL A 94 -4.24 -0.88 8.28
C VAL A 94 -5.33 -1.50 7.40
N TYR A 95 -4.97 -1.95 6.20
CA TYR A 95 -5.90 -2.57 5.26
C TYR A 95 -5.49 -3.98 4.82
N GLY A 96 -4.36 -4.47 5.31
CA GLY A 96 -3.85 -5.81 5.05
C GLY A 96 -3.05 -6.35 6.24
N ASN A 97 -2.72 -7.65 6.21
CA ASN A 97 -1.91 -8.32 7.23
C ASN A 97 -0.90 -9.27 6.58
N LEU A 98 -0.01 -8.71 5.76
CA LEU A 98 1.01 -9.50 5.05
C LEU A 98 2.04 -10.12 6.02
N ALA A 99 2.26 -9.52 7.18
CA ALA A 99 3.15 -10.07 8.20
C ALA A 99 2.52 -11.24 8.99
N GLN A 100 1.18 -11.40 8.91
CA GLN A 100 0.42 -12.40 9.69
C GLN A 100 0.73 -12.31 11.20
N LYS A 101 0.87 -11.08 11.70
CA LYS A 101 1.19 -10.78 13.11
C LYS A 101 0.24 -9.73 13.65
N ASP A 102 0.00 -9.79 14.96
CA ASP A 102 -0.75 -8.76 15.67
C ASP A 102 -0.03 -7.43 15.64
N VAL A 103 -0.79 -6.34 15.68
CA VAL A 103 -0.25 -4.99 15.74
C VAL A 103 0.11 -4.64 17.18
N ALA A 104 1.39 -4.47 17.46
CA ALA A 104 1.88 -3.98 18.73
C ALA A 104 2.04 -2.45 18.69
N LEU A 105 1.50 -1.75 19.70
CA LEU A 105 1.54 -0.29 19.78
C LEU A 105 2.05 0.19 21.12
N ASN A 106 2.82 1.29 21.10
CA ASN A 106 3.18 2.02 22.31
C ASN A 106 2.02 2.93 22.72
N PRO A 107 1.43 2.74 23.90
CA PRO A 107 0.28 3.53 24.36
C PRO A 107 0.60 5.02 24.52
N GLY A 108 1.86 5.38 24.78
CA GLY A 108 2.26 6.79 24.95
C GLY A 108 1.97 7.64 23.72
N GLY A 109 2.20 7.12 22.52
CA GLY A 109 1.86 7.83 21.29
C GLY A 109 0.36 8.04 21.10
N LEU A 110 -0.45 7.06 21.51
CA LEU A 110 -1.91 7.14 21.44
C LEU A 110 -2.48 8.13 22.44
N ILE A 111 -1.97 8.12 23.68
CA ILE A 111 -2.50 8.92 24.80
C ILE A 111 -2.05 10.39 24.72
N PHE A 112 -0.76 10.62 24.48
CA PHE A 112 -0.15 11.95 24.65
C PHE A 112 0.15 12.68 23.35
N GLN A 113 0.10 11.99 22.20
CA GLN A 113 0.43 12.56 20.90
C GLN A 113 -0.74 12.53 19.91
N ASP A 114 -1.94 12.14 20.37
CA ASP A 114 -3.14 12.02 19.53
C ASP A 114 -2.88 11.22 18.24
N LYS A 115 -2.07 10.17 18.34
CA LYS A 115 -1.81 9.25 17.23
C LYS A 115 -2.83 8.12 17.24
N SER A 116 -3.19 7.61 16.06
CA SER A 116 -4.21 6.57 15.95
C SER A 116 -3.83 5.48 14.94
N VAL A 117 -4.32 4.27 15.20
CA VAL A 117 -4.33 3.16 14.25
C VAL A 117 -5.76 2.71 14.07
N ASP A 118 -6.21 2.62 12.84
CA ASP A 118 -7.52 2.08 12.50
C ASP A 118 -7.42 0.99 11.42
N GLY A 119 -8.49 0.23 11.26
CA GLY A 119 -8.58 -0.80 10.22
C GLY A 119 -9.53 -0.39 9.12
N PHE A 120 -9.16 -0.66 7.87
CA PHE A 120 -10.03 -0.48 6.71
C PHE A 120 -10.44 -1.82 6.11
N TRP A 121 -11.74 -2.09 6.09
CA TRP A 121 -12.32 -3.25 5.41
C TRP A 121 -13.27 -2.81 4.30
N LEU A 122 -12.86 -3.07 3.06
CA LEU A 122 -13.59 -2.63 1.85
C LEU A 122 -15.04 -3.09 1.83
N THR A 123 -15.31 -4.36 2.15
CA THR A 123 -16.68 -4.91 2.13
C THR A 123 -17.62 -4.16 3.09
N ARG A 124 -17.13 -3.88 4.32
CA ARG A 124 -17.89 -3.09 5.30
C ARG A 124 -18.11 -1.67 4.81
N TRP A 125 -17.08 -1.05 4.26
CA TRP A 125 -17.16 0.34 3.77
C TRP A 125 -18.14 0.47 2.61
N VAL A 126 -18.15 -0.49 1.66
CA VAL A 126 -19.12 -0.54 0.55
C VAL A 126 -20.53 -0.76 1.08
N GLY A 127 -20.72 -1.69 2.04
CA GLY A 127 -22.03 -1.99 2.63
C GLY A 127 -22.69 -0.84 3.41
N GLN A 128 -21.90 0.18 3.77
CA GLN A 128 -22.44 1.40 4.43
C GLN A 128 -22.93 2.46 3.42
N LYS A 129 -22.77 2.23 2.11
CA LYS A 129 -23.20 3.17 1.07
C LYS A 129 -24.66 2.92 0.67
N ASN A 130 -25.40 4.01 0.48
CA ASN A 130 -26.71 3.92 -0.16
C ASN A 130 -26.56 3.65 -1.67
N PHE A 131 -27.68 3.35 -2.34
CA PHE A 131 -27.69 3.01 -3.77
C PHE A 131 -27.02 4.10 -4.64
N LEU A 132 -27.32 5.36 -4.43
CA LEU A 132 -26.78 6.46 -5.23
C LEU A 132 -25.27 6.63 -5.02
N GLN A 133 -24.80 6.55 -3.76
CA GLN A 133 -23.38 6.58 -3.43
C GLN A 133 -22.63 5.40 -4.06
N SER A 134 -23.23 4.21 -4.05
CA SER A 134 -22.66 3.02 -4.69
C SER A 134 -22.54 3.19 -6.20
N LEU A 135 -23.58 3.71 -6.85
CA LEU A 135 -23.57 3.96 -8.29
C LEU A 135 -22.47 4.96 -8.69
N LEU A 136 -22.34 6.07 -7.95
CA LEU A 136 -21.29 7.08 -8.20
C LEU A 136 -19.89 6.49 -7.97
N MET A 137 -19.72 5.73 -6.90
CA MET A 137 -18.47 5.03 -6.59
C MET A 137 -18.07 4.08 -7.71
N TRP A 138 -18.99 3.23 -8.18
CA TRP A 138 -18.70 2.29 -9.27
C TRP A 138 -18.36 3.00 -10.57
N ARG A 139 -19.07 4.07 -10.93
CA ARG A 139 -18.73 4.89 -12.11
C ARG A 139 -17.33 5.47 -12.01
N ARG A 140 -16.96 6.04 -10.83
CA ARG A 140 -15.59 6.55 -10.61
C ARG A 140 -14.56 5.45 -10.70
N ALA A 141 -14.82 4.28 -10.09
CA ALA A 141 -13.91 3.14 -10.15
C ALA A 141 -13.69 2.66 -11.59
N GLN A 142 -14.75 2.56 -12.42
CA GLN A 142 -14.64 2.20 -13.84
C GLN A 142 -13.75 3.17 -14.62
N THR A 143 -13.92 4.49 -14.42
CA THR A 143 -13.06 5.49 -15.05
C THR A 143 -11.60 5.34 -14.63
N LEU A 144 -11.34 5.09 -13.33
CA LEU A 144 -10.00 4.92 -12.79
C LEU A 144 -9.34 3.61 -13.25
N LEU A 145 -10.11 2.55 -13.55
CA LEU A 145 -9.58 1.28 -14.09
C LEU A 145 -8.89 1.47 -15.45
N LEU A 146 -9.29 2.46 -16.21
CA LEU A 146 -8.68 2.79 -17.51
C LEU A 146 -7.41 3.66 -17.36
N SER A 147 -7.12 4.17 -16.16
CA SER A 147 -6.01 5.08 -15.87
C SER A 147 -5.19 4.60 -14.65
N ALA A 148 -5.38 5.22 -13.49
CA ALA A 148 -4.58 4.99 -12.28
C ALA A 148 -4.65 3.56 -11.73
N LEU A 149 -5.82 2.90 -11.87
CA LEU A 149 -6.03 1.55 -11.35
C LEU A 149 -5.72 0.45 -12.37
N LYS A 150 -5.17 0.80 -13.54
CA LYS A 150 -4.77 -0.20 -14.54
C LYS A 150 -3.77 -1.18 -13.92
N THR A 151 -4.07 -2.47 -14.06
CA THR A 151 -3.21 -3.55 -13.58
C THR A 151 -2.46 -4.17 -14.76
N GLU A 152 -1.15 -4.33 -14.61
CA GLU A 152 -0.35 -5.05 -15.59
C GLU A 152 -0.50 -6.56 -15.40
N VAL A 153 -0.70 -7.25 -16.50
CA VAL A 153 -0.74 -8.72 -16.54
C VAL A 153 0.63 -9.20 -16.97
N ARG A 154 1.38 -9.83 -16.04
CA ARG A 154 2.73 -10.33 -16.29
C ARG A 154 2.71 -11.65 -17.08
N ALA A 155 1.82 -12.55 -16.69
CA ALA A 155 1.74 -13.87 -17.31
C ALA A 155 0.30 -14.37 -17.37
N ARG A 156 0.04 -15.28 -18.32
CA ARG A 156 -1.23 -16.00 -18.48
C ARG A 156 -0.94 -17.49 -18.50
N TYR A 157 -1.68 -18.24 -17.71
CA TYR A 157 -1.59 -19.69 -17.63
C TYR A 157 -2.93 -20.35 -17.90
N PRO A 158 -2.96 -21.49 -18.62
CA PRO A 158 -4.16 -22.33 -18.66
C PRO A 158 -4.55 -22.76 -17.23
N LEU A 159 -5.83 -22.99 -16.98
CA LEU A 159 -6.32 -23.41 -15.66
C LEU A 159 -5.62 -24.70 -15.17
N ALA A 160 -5.29 -25.62 -16.07
CA ALA A 160 -4.56 -26.86 -15.76
C ALA A 160 -3.16 -26.60 -15.16
N GLN A 161 -2.58 -25.42 -15.37
CA GLN A 161 -1.27 -25.01 -14.82
C GLN A 161 -1.41 -24.10 -13.59
N ALA A 162 -2.56 -24.09 -12.92
CA ALA A 162 -2.79 -23.25 -11.74
C ALA A 162 -1.71 -23.41 -10.65
N PRO A 163 -1.22 -24.62 -10.29
CA PRO A 163 -0.14 -24.75 -9.30
C PRO A 163 1.15 -24.04 -9.70
N GLN A 164 1.53 -24.10 -10.98
CA GLN A 164 2.71 -23.40 -11.52
C GLN A 164 2.52 -21.89 -11.47
N ALA A 165 1.33 -21.39 -11.85
CA ALA A 165 0.99 -19.98 -11.81
C ALA A 165 1.04 -19.40 -10.39
N VAL A 166 0.59 -20.18 -9.38
CA VAL A 166 0.67 -19.79 -7.96
C VAL A 166 2.12 -19.72 -7.51
N ALA A 167 2.92 -20.76 -7.80
CA ALA A 167 4.33 -20.79 -7.42
C ALA A 167 5.13 -19.62 -8.03
N GLU A 168 4.87 -19.28 -9.31
CA GLU A 168 5.49 -18.11 -9.95
C GLU A 168 5.04 -16.80 -9.32
N TYR A 169 3.77 -16.68 -8.97
CA TYR A 169 3.25 -15.49 -8.30
C TYR A 169 3.87 -15.31 -6.91
N GLU A 170 4.01 -16.38 -6.13
CA GLU A 170 4.64 -16.36 -4.80
C GLU A 170 6.13 -16.02 -4.86
N ALA A 171 6.83 -16.51 -5.87
CA ALA A 171 8.26 -16.20 -6.08
C ALA A 171 8.51 -14.73 -6.41
N ALA A 172 7.53 -14.05 -7.04
CA ALA A 172 7.66 -12.64 -7.43
C ALA A 172 6.30 -11.93 -7.33
N MET A 173 5.87 -11.62 -6.09
CA MET A 173 4.59 -10.92 -5.83
C MET A 173 4.55 -9.47 -6.33
N SER A 174 5.69 -8.88 -6.69
CA SER A 174 5.81 -7.58 -7.34
C SER A 174 6.00 -7.76 -8.86
N GLY A 175 5.46 -6.85 -9.66
CA GLY A 175 5.68 -6.86 -11.13
C GLY A 175 4.47 -7.29 -11.97
N GLY A 176 3.27 -7.26 -11.41
CA GLY A 176 2.03 -7.50 -12.16
C GLY A 176 1.24 -8.72 -11.68
N LYS A 177 0.09 -8.93 -12.29
CA LYS A 177 -0.81 -10.05 -11.98
C LYS A 177 -0.55 -11.25 -12.89
N VAL A 178 -0.71 -12.43 -12.33
CA VAL A 178 -0.78 -13.69 -13.09
C VAL A 178 -2.26 -14.03 -13.28
N LEU A 179 -2.67 -14.29 -14.49
CA LEU A 179 -4.05 -14.69 -14.84
C LEU A 179 -4.12 -16.17 -15.17
N LEU A 180 -5.13 -16.82 -14.62
CA LEU A 180 -5.57 -18.13 -15.10
C LEU A 180 -6.63 -17.90 -16.17
N VAL A 181 -6.43 -18.49 -17.36
CA VAL A 181 -7.37 -18.42 -18.47
C VAL A 181 -8.06 -19.78 -18.62
N MET A 182 -9.37 -19.76 -18.72
CA MET A 182 -10.14 -20.94 -19.11
C MET A 182 -9.95 -21.09 -20.60
N GLY A 183 -9.46 -22.25 -21.03
CA GLY A 183 -8.95 -22.48 -22.37
C GLY A 183 -9.94 -22.18 -23.50
N GLU A 184 -9.36 -21.93 -24.68
CA GLU A 184 -10.06 -22.12 -25.94
C GLU A 184 -10.44 -23.60 -26.11
#